data_85bd39bc1aa120d125d7e5a799f74a66
#
_entry.id   85bd39bc1aa120d125d7e5a799f74a66
#
_cell.length_a   1.000
_cell.length_b   1.000
_cell.length_c   1.000
_cell.angle_alpha   90.00
_cell.angle_beta   90.00
_cell.angle_gamma   90.00
#
_symmetry.space_group_name_H-M   'P 1'
#
loop_
_entity.id
_entity.type
_entity.pdbx_description
1 polymer ?
#
loop_
_entity_poly.entity_id
_entity_poly.type
_entity_poly.pdbx_seq_one_letter_code
_entity_poly.pdbx_strand_id
1 'polypeptide(L)'
;MTILWLIERLLCKPIEGSNPDVVITADWRCNGTDETYSGTCYGSCSFTPPSGSFTPYDELTEAQVLQWCYENGVDKTAIEANVTAQIENQINPPVVVLPLPWVPPAPPVVENVATADSIVDAPSA
;
A
#
# COMPACT_ATOMS: atom_id res chain seq x y z
N MET A 1 -12.22 9.92 5.23
CA MET A 1 -11.20 8.96 4.73
C MET A 1 -11.81 7.60 4.55
N THR A 2 -11.42 6.89 3.52
CA THR A 2 -11.92 5.57 3.22
C THR A 2 -10.78 4.56 3.32
N ILE A 3 -11.01 3.46 4.03
CA ILE A 3 -10.04 2.37 4.14
C ILE A 3 -10.62 1.17 3.42
N LEU A 4 -9.83 0.58 2.53
CA LEU A 4 -10.27 -0.57 1.76
C LEU A 4 -9.22 -1.66 1.83
N TRP A 5 -9.63 -2.86 2.22
CA TRP A 5 -8.78 -4.03 2.24
C TRP A 5 -9.08 -4.91 1.03
N LEU A 6 -8.04 -5.51 0.48
CA LEU A 6 -8.23 -6.43 -0.63
C LEU A 6 -7.16 -7.51 -0.63
N ILE A 7 -7.46 -8.61 -1.30
CA ILE A 7 -6.52 -9.68 -1.52
C ILE A 7 -6.01 -9.53 -2.93
N GLU A 8 -4.69 -9.48 -3.10
CA GLU A 8 -4.11 -9.30 -4.41
C GLU A 8 -3.75 -10.61 -5.08
N ARG A 9 -3.42 -11.63 -4.30
CA ARG A 9 -2.98 -12.90 -4.86
C ARG A 9 -3.11 -13.99 -3.82
N LEU A 10 -3.45 -15.19 -4.26
CA LEU A 10 -3.47 -16.36 -3.42
C LEU A 10 -2.49 -17.38 -3.95
N LEU A 11 -1.67 -17.94 -3.07
CA LEU A 11 -0.77 -19.01 -3.41
C LEU A 11 -1.35 -20.28 -2.83
N CYS A 12 -1.47 -21.30 -3.65
CA CYS A 12 -2.14 -22.53 -3.28
C CYS A 12 -1.28 -23.73 -3.55
N LYS A 13 -1.43 -24.76 -2.71
CA LYS A 13 -0.91 -26.08 -3.05
C LYS A 13 -1.94 -26.72 -3.95
N PRO A 14 -1.53 -27.27 -5.09
CA PRO A 14 -2.49 -27.95 -5.97
C PRO A 14 -3.20 -29.10 -5.27
N ILE A 15 -2.51 -29.79 -4.37
CA ILE A 15 -3.10 -30.86 -3.58
C ILE A 15 -2.46 -30.86 -2.19
N GLU A 16 -3.30 -30.97 -1.18
CA GLU A 16 -2.84 -31.15 0.18
C GLU A 16 -3.71 -32.26 0.77
N GLY A 17 -3.13 -33.45 0.92
CA GLY A 17 -3.90 -34.63 1.29
C GLY A 17 -4.86 -34.97 0.15
N SER A 18 -6.13 -34.94 0.44
CA SER A 18 -7.16 -35.17 -0.57
C SER A 18 -7.81 -33.89 -1.04
N ASN A 19 -7.37 -32.74 -0.55
CA ASN A 19 -7.96 -31.45 -0.89
C ASN A 19 -7.22 -30.78 -2.03
N PRO A 20 -7.90 -30.35 -3.08
CA PRO A 20 -7.27 -29.64 -4.18
C PRO A 20 -7.22 -28.13 -3.91
N ASP A 21 -6.26 -27.45 -4.52
CA ASP A 21 -6.16 -26.00 -4.53
C ASP A 21 -6.29 -25.39 -3.12
N VAL A 22 -5.41 -25.80 -2.22
CA VAL A 22 -5.46 -25.35 -0.84
C VAL A 22 -4.64 -24.07 -0.67
N VAL A 23 -5.28 -22.99 -0.25
CA VAL A 23 -4.61 -21.72 -0.05
C VAL A 23 -3.64 -21.83 1.12
N ILE A 24 -2.39 -21.49 0.88
CA ILE A 24 -1.37 -21.49 1.92
C ILE A 24 -0.85 -20.09 2.21
N THR A 25 -0.99 -19.16 1.29
CA THR A 25 -0.54 -17.78 1.50
C THR A 25 -1.46 -16.83 0.77
N ALA A 26 -1.76 -15.71 1.41
CA ALA A 26 -2.54 -14.64 0.80
C ALA A 26 -1.72 -13.37 0.82
N ASP A 27 -1.63 -12.71 -0.32
CA ASP A 27 -1.03 -11.38 -0.40
C ASP A 27 -2.15 -10.37 -0.26
N TRP A 28 -2.08 -9.53 0.76
CA TRP A 28 -3.11 -8.57 1.08
C TRP A 28 -2.63 -7.14 0.89
N ARG A 29 -3.57 -6.24 0.76
CA ARG A 29 -3.27 -4.81 0.69
C ARG A 29 -4.36 -4.03 1.40
N CYS A 30 -3.94 -2.99 2.09
CA CYS A 30 -4.85 -2.05 2.74
C CYS A 30 -4.59 -0.68 2.15
N ASN A 31 -5.56 -0.10 1.53
CA ASN A 31 -5.46 1.22 0.90
C ASN A 31 -6.34 2.22 1.64
N GLY A 32 -5.82 3.42 1.85
CA GLY A 32 -6.60 4.51 2.39
C GLY A 32 -6.60 5.68 1.44
N THR A 33 -7.70 6.39 1.37
CA THR A 33 -7.79 7.59 0.53
C THR A 33 -8.52 8.69 1.30
N ASP A 34 -8.08 9.92 1.08
CA ASP A 34 -8.72 11.08 1.67
C ASP A 34 -8.57 12.21 0.66
N GLU A 35 -9.55 12.41 -0.17
CA GLU A 35 -9.50 13.37 -1.26
C GLU A 35 -8.33 13.06 -2.19
N THR A 36 -7.31 13.91 -2.20
CA THR A 36 -6.18 13.70 -3.08
C THR A 36 -5.04 12.92 -2.42
N TYR A 37 -5.17 12.63 -1.13
CA TYR A 37 -4.10 11.94 -0.42
C TYR A 37 -4.40 10.45 -0.33
N SER A 38 -3.37 9.63 -0.34
CA SER A 38 -3.54 8.19 -0.23
C SER A 38 -2.39 7.55 0.52
N GLY A 39 -2.66 6.41 1.08
CA GLY A 39 -1.64 5.61 1.75
C GLY A 39 -1.92 4.15 1.50
N THR A 40 -0.92 3.31 1.67
CA THR A 40 -1.06 1.89 1.43
C THR A 40 -0.15 1.08 2.34
N CYS A 41 -0.60 -0.12 2.67
CA CYS A 41 0.21 -1.07 3.39
C CYS A 41 -0.09 -2.43 2.79
N TYR A 42 0.89 -3.29 2.66
CA TYR A 42 0.68 -4.59 2.04
C TYR A 42 1.61 -5.62 2.65
N GLY A 43 1.28 -6.88 2.46
CA GLY A 43 2.11 -7.96 2.98
C GLY A 43 1.55 -9.30 2.59
N SER A 44 2.10 -10.34 3.18
CA SER A 44 1.68 -11.71 2.93
C SER A 44 1.36 -12.37 4.25
N CYS A 45 0.37 -13.24 4.24
CA CYS A 45 -0.01 -14.01 5.41
C CYS A 45 -0.09 -15.47 5.03
N SER A 46 0.56 -16.34 5.80
CA SER A 46 0.56 -17.78 5.52
C SER A 46 -0.35 -18.50 6.49
N PHE A 47 -0.93 -19.59 6.02
CA PHE A 47 -1.90 -20.34 6.78
C PHE A 47 -1.47 -21.78 6.91
N THR A 48 -1.89 -22.43 8.02
CA THR A 48 -1.69 -23.86 8.19
C THR A 48 -2.73 -24.59 7.36
N PRO A 49 -2.37 -25.66 6.68
CA PRO A 49 -3.38 -26.42 5.93
C PRO A 49 -4.51 -26.87 6.83
N PRO A 50 -5.73 -26.92 6.32
CA PRO A 50 -6.89 -27.27 7.13
C PRO A 50 -6.82 -28.70 7.64
N SER A 51 -7.20 -28.88 8.90
CA SER A 51 -7.24 -30.21 9.49
C SER A 51 -8.67 -30.66 9.75
N GLY A 52 -9.62 -29.84 9.48
CA GLY A 52 -11.03 -30.17 9.69
C GLY A 52 -11.84 -29.85 8.46
N SER A 53 -12.79 -28.96 8.61
CA SER A 53 -13.61 -28.58 7.47
C SER A 53 -12.75 -27.79 6.48
N PHE A 54 -12.99 -28.03 5.20
CA PHE A 54 -12.25 -27.41 4.13
C PHE A 54 -13.23 -26.71 3.20
N THR A 55 -12.96 -25.46 2.88
CA THR A 55 -13.78 -24.73 1.93
C THR A 55 -13.13 -24.84 0.55
N PRO A 56 -13.83 -25.39 -0.43
CA PRO A 56 -13.28 -25.47 -1.79
C PRO A 56 -12.88 -24.10 -2.32
N TYR A 57 -11.85 -24.07 -3.15
CA TYR A 57 -11.28 -22.82 -3.64
C TYR A 57 -12.32 -21.93 -4.31
N ASP A 58 -13.17 -22.50 -5.14
CA ASP A 58 -14.16 -21.73 -5.88
C ASP A 58 -15.32 -21.25 -5.01
N GLU A 59 -15.37 -21.65 -3.74
CA GLU A 59 -16.37 -21.16 -2.82
C GLU A 59 -15.82 -20.11 -1.86
N LEU A 60 -14.54 -19.79 -1.96
CA LEU A 60 -13.94 -18.78 -1.10
C LEU A 60 -14.41 -17.38 -1.48
N THR A 61 -14.53 -16.51 -0.48
CA THR A 61 -14.80 -15.10 -0.71
C THR A 61 -13.62 -14.29 -0.20
N GLU A 62 -13.46 -13.10 -0.76
CA GLU A 62 -12.39 -12.21 -0.33
C GLU A 62 -12.52 -11.89 1.17
N ALA A 63 -13.74 -11.66 1.64
CA ALA A 63 -13.97 -11.36 3.05
C ALA A 63 -13.52 -12.50 3.95
N GLN A 64 -13.74 -13.75 3.53
CA GLN A 64 -13.31 -14.90 4.31
C GLN A 64 -11.80 -15.00 4.40
N VAL A 65 -11.11 -14.78 3.28
CA VAL A 65 -9.66 -14.83 3.26
C VAL A 65 -9.07 -13.69 4.09
N LEU A 66 -9.64 -12.49 4.01
CA LEU A 66 -9.19 -11.38 4.84
C LEU A 66 -9.38 -11.70 6.33
N GLN A 67 -10.49 -12.34 6.69
CA GLN A 67 -10.71 -12.74 8.08
C GLN A 67 -9.63 -13.73 8.54
N TRP A 68 -9.25 -14.66 7.68
CA TRP A 68 -8.15 -15.57 7.98
C TRP A 68 -6.85 -14.80 8.25
N CYS A 69 -6.57 -13.78 7.45
CA CYS A 69 -5.38 -12.97 7.65
C CYS A 69 -5.41 -12.29 9.02
N TYR A 70 -6.55 -11.72 9.40
CA TYR A 70 -6.67 -11.05 10.69
C TYR A 70 -6.47 -12.02 11.85
N GLU A 71 -6.84 -13.27 11.66
CA GLU A 71 -6.68 -14.29 12.71
C GLU A 71 -5.28 -14.90 12.72
N ASN A 72 -4.47 -14.64 11.70
CA ASN A 72 -3.16 -15.25 11.55
C ASN A 72 -2.03 -14.23 11.48
N GLY A 73 -2.11 -13.21 12.27
CA GLY A 73 -0.98 -12.30 12.45
C GLY A 73 -1.07 -10.94 11.78
N VAL A 74 -2.10 -10.69 10.99
CA VAL A 74 -2.30 -9.38 10.38
C VAL A 74 -3.11 -8.53 11.37
N ASP A 75 -2.46 -7.55 11.97
CA ASP A 75 -3.12 -6.69 12.94
C ASP A 75 -3.88 -5.59 12.20
N LYS A 76 -5.17 -5.81 12.00
CA LYS A 76 -6.03 -4.90 11.23
C LYS A 76 -5.97 -3.49 11.77
N THR A 77 -6.06 -3.33 13.08
CA THR A 77 -6.06 -2.00 13.70
C THR A 77 -4.74 -1.28 13.50
N ALA A 78 -3.62 -1.99 13.68
CA ALA A 78 -2.30 -1.39 13.52
C ALA A 78 -2.03 -1.02 12.05
N ILE A 79 -2.46 -1.86 11.12
CA ILE A 79 -2.27 -1.60 9.70
C ILE A 79 -3.09 -0.37 9.29
N GLU A 80 -4.35 -0.30 9.73
CA GLU A 80 -5.20 0.84 9.41
C GLU A 80 -4.66 2.13 10.03
N ALA A 81 -4.09 2.05 11.23
CA ALA A 81 -3.47 3.20 11.86
C ALA A 81 -2.25 3.66 11.07
N ASN A 82 -1.48 2.72 10.52
CA ASN A 82 -0.32 3.05 9.71
C ASN A 82 -0.74 3.77 8.42
N VAL A 83 -1.76 3.27 7.75
CA VAL A 83 -2.27 3.90 6.53
C VAL A 83 -2.80 5.29 6.84
N THR A 84 -3.52 5.45 7.95
CA THR A 84 -4.03 6.75 8.37
C THR A 84 -2.87 7.72 8.64
N ALA A 85 -1.82 7.25 9.30
CA ALA A 85 -0.67 8.10 9.59
C ALA A 85 0.04 8.53 8.30
N GLN A 86 0.12 7.65 7.30
CA GLN A 86 0.71 8.02 6.01
C GLN A 86 -0.05 9.19 5.40
N ILE A 87 -1.37 9.16 5.46
CA ILE A 87 -2.19 10.23 4.90
C ILE A 87 -2.03 11.50 5.72
N GLU A 88 -2.09 11.40 7.05
CA GLU A 88 -1.94 12.56 7.90
C GLU A 88 -0.57 13.23 7.73
N ASN A 89 0.46 12.46 7.51
CA ASN A 89 1.81 13.00 7.29
C ASN A 89 1.93 13.70 5.93
N GLN A 90 1.07 13.39 5.00
CA GLN A 90 1.03 14.11 3.73
C GLN A 90 0.27 15.43 3.89
N ILE A 91 -0.78 15.43 4.69
CA ILE A 91 -1.56 16.65 4.94
C ILE A 91 -0.78 17.62 5.83
N ASN A 92 -0.18 17.09 6.89
CA ASN A 92 0.59 17.89 7.83
C ASN A 92 1.95 17.24 8.05
N PRO A 93 2.91 17.45 7.14
CA PRO A 93 4.21 16.77 7.27
C PRO A 93 4.90 17.15 8.58
N PRO A 94 5.34 16.17 9.37
CA PRO A 94 6.04 16.47 10.62
C PRO A 94 7.43 17.02 10.39
N VAL A 95 7.99 16.77 9.20
CA VAL A 95 9.31 17.26 8.84
C VAL A 95 9.24 17.74 7.41
N VAL A 96 9.78 18.91 7.16
CA VAL A 96 9.80 19.48 5.81
C VAL A 96 11.20 19.98 5.48
N VAL A 97 11.50 20.07 4.20
CA VAL A 97 12.76 20.64 3.73
C VAL A 97 12.50 22.11 3.48
N LEU A 98 13.28 22.96 4.10
CA LEU A 98 13.16 24.39 3.88
C LEU A 98 14.36 24.89 3.10
N PRO A 99 14.21 25.98 2.35
CA PRO A 99 15.35 26.57 1.67
C PRO A 99 16.41 27.00 2.67
N LEU A 100 17.66 26.88 2.29
CA LEU A 100 18.73 27.31 3.16
C LEU A 100 18.68 28.83 3.27
N PRO A 101 18.70 29.41 4.46
CA PRO A 101 18.50 30.87 4.62
C PRO A 101 19.56 31.71 3.94
N TRP A 102 20.75 31.17 3.77
CA TRP A 102 21.86 31.90 3.19
C TRP A 102 21.99 31.73 1.68
N VAL A 103 21.04 31.00 1.05
CA VAL A 103 21.06 30.78 -0.39
C VAL A 103 19.90 31.56 -0.99
N PRO A 104 20.13 32.33 -2.06
CA PRO A 104 19.03 33.09 -2.66
C PRO A 104 17.94 32.17 -3.15
N PRO A 105 16.68 32.58 -3.08
CA PRO A 105 15.58 31.78 -3.55
C PRO A 105 15.71 31.43 -5.03
N ALA A 106 15.31 30.23 -5.38
CA ALA A 106 15.31 29.82 -6.77
C ALA A 106 14.25 30.57 -7.55
N PRO A 107 14.49 30.87 -8.81
CA PRO A 107 13.45 31.53 -9.62
C PRO A 107 12.29 30.56 -9.83
N PRO A 108 11.10 31.10 -10.08
CA PRO A 108 9.95 30.25 -10.32
C PRO A 108 10.15 29.35 -11.53
N VAL A 109 9.61 28.19 -11.44
CA VAL A 109 9.69 27.26 -12.54
C VAL A 109 8.59 27.56 -13.52
N VAL A 110 8.93 27.63 -14.78
CA VAL A 110 7.97 27.87 -15.81
C VAL A 110 7.79 26.61 -16.59
N GLU A 111 6.63 26.03 -16.47
CA GLU A 111 6.40 24.85 -17.08
C GLU A 111 6.63 24.71 -18.50
N ASN A 112 6.29 25.55 -19.24
CA ASN A 112 6.40 25.30 -20.61
C ASN A 112 7.68 25.67 -21.15
N VAL A 113 8.55 25.93 -20.41
CA VAL A 113 9.75 26.33 -20.83
C VAL A 113 10.44 25.32 -21.46
N ALA A 114 10.00 24.70 -21.95
CA ALA A 114 10.60 23.71 -22.45
C ALA A 114 11.74 24.07 -23.13
N THR A 115 11.81 24.90 -23.54
CA THR A 115 12.72 25.18 -24.21
C THR A 115 13.86 25.24 -23.68
N ALA A 116 14.29 24.67 -23.93
CA ALA A 116 15.43 24.59 -23.54
C ALA A 116 16.24 25.64 -23.55
N ASP A 117 16.16 26.20 -24.28
CA ASP A 117 16.92 27.17 -24.36
C ASP A 117 17.17 27.70 -23.22
N SER A 118 16.46 27.58 -22.66
CA SER A 118 16.62 28.15 -21.56
C SER A 118 17.83 27.85 -21.04
N ILE A 119 18.25 27.19 -21.40
CA ILE A 119 19.22 26.81 -20.85
C ILE A 119 20.17 27.54 -20.85
N VAL A 120 20.16 27.90 -21.44
CA VAL A 120 20.99 28.57 -21.54
C VAL A 120 21.34 29.35 -20.73
N ASP A 121 21.14 29.76 -20.56
CA ASP A 121 21.44 30.64 -19.89
C ASP A 121 21.73 30.60 -18.81
N ALA A 122 21.67 30.28 -18.57
CA ALA A 122 21.74 30.15 -17.47
C ALA A 122 22.76 30.57 -16.83
N PRO A 123 23.31 30.80 -16.96
CA PRO A 123 24.26 31.03 -16.37
C PRO A 123 24.40 31.96 -15.65
N SER A 124 24.42 32.26 -15.52
CA SER A 124 24.52 33.10 -15.02
C SER A 124 24.61 33.27 -13.99
N ALA A 125 24.91 33.33 -13.64
CA ALA A 125 25.06 33.56 -12.59
C ALA A 125 24.67 34.14 -11.93
#